data_b4f3a9e162695cd3e171ebc29003e6a8
#
_entry.id   b4f3a9e162695cd3e171ebc29003e6a8
#
_cell.length_a   1.000
_cell.length_b   1.000
_cell.length_c   1.000
_cell.angle_alpha   90.00
_cell.angle_beta   90.00
_cell.angle_gamma   90.00
#
_symmetry.space_group_name_H-M   'P 1'
#
loop_
_entity.id
_entity.type
_entity.pdbx_description
1 polymer ?
#
loop_
_entity_poly.entity_id
_entity_poly.type
_entity_poly.pdbx_seq_one_letter_code
_entity_poly.pdbx_strand_id
1 'polypeptide(L)'
;TESLGRSHRSSLGKARLKYAIDLSRELLGIPDDYLIGIMPASDTGAIEAAMWSMLDPARPVTVAAWESFGNVWIQDAVKQLKLPNLQVLTADYGEIPDLTTIPQRNDVVFTWNGTTSGAKIPNTDWLEPGREGVTINDATSAIFAMEMDWAKLDATTYSW
;
A
#
# COMPACT_ATOMS: atom_id res chain seq x y z
N THR A 1 7.43 -29.38 2.39
CA THR A 1 7.14 -30.14 3.63
C THR A 1 8.27 -30.14 4.63
N GLU A 2 9.54 -29.92 4.21
CA GLU A 2 10.71 -29.88 5.12
C GLU A 2 10.63 -28.79 6.20
N SER A 3 9.94 -27.70 5.91
CA SER A 3 9.76 -26.57 6.83
C SER A 3 8.55 -26.72 7.77
N LEU A 4 7.68 -27.69 7.56
CA LEU A 4 6.53 -27.92 8.43
C LEU A 4 6.98 -28.36 9.83
N GLY A 5 6.39 -27.78 10.86
CA GLY A 5 6.75 -28.02 12.25
C GLY A 5 8.10 -27.41 12.70
N ARG A 6 8.76 -26.63 11.85
CA ARG A 6 10.00 -25.92 12.19
C ARG A 6 9.72 -24.48 12.60
N SER A 7 10.51 -24.00 13.55
CA SER A 7 10.47 -22.58 13.92
C SER A 7 10.95 -21.71 12.76
N HIS A 8 10.27 -20.56 12.52
CA HIS A 8 10.76 -19.53 11.60
C HIS A 8 12.15 -19.00 11.99
N ARG A 9 12.59 -19.19 13.26
CA ARG A 9 13.92 -18.83 13.75
C ARG A 9 15.00 -19.87 13.45
N SER A 10 14.63 -21.10 13.03
CA SER A 10 15.60 -22.09 12.58
C SER A 10 16.34 -21.61 11.33
N SER A 11 17.52 -22.18 11.06
CA SER A 11 18.28 -21.85 9.83
C SER A 11 17.46 -22.10 8.57
N LEU A 12 16.71 -23.21 8.52
CA LEU A 12 15.81 -23.51 7.42
C LEU A 12 14.66 -22.49 7.31
N GLY A 13 14.03 -22.14 8.43
CA GLY A 13 12.95 -21.13 8.45
C GLY A 13 13.44 -19.77 7.96
N LYS A 14 14.56 -19.29 8.47
CA LYS A 14 15.19 -18.04 8.02
C LYS A 14 15.56 -18.06 6.54
N ALA A 15 16.10 -19.17 6.04
CA ALA A 15 16.45 -19.31 4.63
C ALA A 15 15.20 -19.22 3.72
N ARG A 16 14.07 -19.80 4.13
CA ARG A 16 12.83 -19.73 3.38
C ARG A 16 12.21 -18.33 3.38
N LEU A 17 12.23 -17.65 4.54
CA LEU A 17 11.76 -16.26 4.61
C LEU A 17 12.63 -15.33 3.75
N LYS A 18 13.96 -15.48 3.85
CA LYS A 18 14.89 -14.71 2.99
C LYS A 18 14.63 -14.98 1.51
N TYR A 19 14.43 -16.23 1.13
CA TYR A 19 14.14 -16.59 -0.26
C TYR A 19 12.85 -15.93 -0.77
N ALA A 20 11.78 -15.88 0.05
CA ALA A 20 10.54 -15.19 -0.31
C ALA A 20 10.77 -13.68 -0.53
N ILE A 21 11.55 -13.04 0.34
CA ILE A 21 11.91 -11.63 0.21
C ILE A 21 12.74 -11.37 -1.06
N ASP A 22 13.81 -12.15 -1.27
CA ASP A 22 14.70 -12.00 -2.41
C ASP A 22 13.94 -12.21 -3.73
N LEU A 23 13.08 -13.25 -3.79
CA LEU A 23 12.27 -13.55 -4.96
C LEU A 23 11.22 -12.47 -5.23
N SER A 24 10.60 -11.91 -4.18
CA SER A 24 9.69 -10.77 -4.33
C SER A 24 10.40 -9.57 -4.93
N ARG A 25 11.61 -9.26 -4.44
CA ARG A 25 12.42 -8.16 -5.01
C ARG A 25 12.70 -8.37 -6.49
N GLU A 26 13.17 -9.56 -6.85
CA GLU A 26 13.52 -9.92 -8.23
C GLU A 26 12.31 -9.85 -9.15
N LEU A 27 11.21 -10.51 -8.80
CA LEU A 27 10.03 -10.61 -9.65
C LEU A 27 9.29 -9.28 -9.81
N LEU A 28 9.28 -8.45 -8.78
CA LEU A 28 8.55 -7.19 -8.78
C LEU A 28 9.43 -5.98 -9.16
N GLY A 29 10.72 -6.22 -9.42
CA GLY A 29 11.65 -5.14 -9.76
C GLY A 29 11.80 -4.09 -8.65
N ILE A 30 11.68 -4.51 -7.37
CA ILE A 30 11.77 -3.57 -6.25
C ILE A 30 13.22 -3.07 -6.11
N PRO A 31 13.45 -1.74 -6.11
CA PRO A 31 14.80 -1.18 -5.99
C PRO A 31 15.54 -1.61 -4.72
N ASP A 32 16.88 -1.61 -4.75
CA ASP A 32 17.70 -2.11 -3.65
C ASP A 32 17.63 -1.25 -2.38
N ASP A 33 17.27 0.00 -2.50
CA ASP A 33 17.09 0.95 -1.39
C ASP A 33 15.74 0.78 -0.66
N TYR A 34 14.82 -0.04 -1.21
CA TYR A 34 13.58 -0.40 -0.51
C TYR A 34 13.79 -1.55 0.46
N LEU A 35 13.13 -1.47 1.61
CA LEU A 35 13.03 -2.56 2.56
C LEU A 35 11.78 -3.40 2.28
N ILE A 36 11.92 -4.73 2.34
CA ILE A 36 10.80 -5.66 2.23
C ILE A 36 10.62 -6.35 3.58
N GLY A 37 9.44 -6.21 4.17
CA GLY A 37 9.06 -6.82 5.44
C GLY A 37 7.87 -7.77 5.26
N ILE A 38 7.89 -8.89 5.97
CA ILE A 38 6.75 -9.81 6.04
C ILE A 38 5.94 -9.46 7.30
N MET A 39 4.68 -9.08 7.09
CA MET A 39 3.76 -8.70 8.15
C MET A 39 2.71 -9.79 8.39
N PRO A 40 2.25 -10.00 9.63
CA PRO A 40 1.11 -10.89 9.91
C PRO A 40 -0.22 -10.24 9.52
N ALA A 41 -1.27 -11.05 9.49
CA ALA A 41 -2.67 -10.65 9.31
C ALA A 41 -3.01 -10.14 7.90
N SER A 42 -2.47 -10.80 6.88
CA SER A 42 -2.68 -10.50 5.45
C SER A 42 -2.29 -9.06 5.07
N ASP A 43 -2.74 -8.58 3.94
CA ASP A 43 -2.53 -7.19 3.55
C ASP A 43 -3.16 -6.19 4.52
N THR A 44 -4.30 -6.53 5.13
CA THR A 44 -4.91 -5.69 6.18
C THR A 44 -3.90 -5.33 7.27
N GLY A 45 -3.17 -6.31 7.80
CA GLY A 45 -2.13 -6.04 8.79
C GLY A 45 -0.98 -5.19 8.27
N ALA A 46 -0.63 -5.32 6.98
CA ALA A 46 0.45 -4.55 6.38
C ALA A 46 0.03 -3.08 6.15
N ILE A 47 -1.14 -2.84 5.55
CA ILE A 47 -1.64 -1.48 5.28
C ILE A 47 -1.93 -0.73 6.59
N GLU A 48 -2.58 -1.37 7.56
CA GLU A 48 -2.81 -0.79 8.87
C GLU A 48 -1.48 -0.43 9.56
N ALA A 49 -0.50 -1.34 9.56
CA ALA A 49 0.82 -1.06 10.14
C ALA A 49 1.50 0.14 9.46
N ALA A 50 1.40 0.27 8.14
CA ALA A 50 1.91 1.42 7.40
C ALA A 50 1.18 2.71 7.81
N MET A 51 -0.15 2.70 7.80
CA MET A 51 -0.94 3.87 8.21
C MET A 51 -0.64 4.32 9.65
N TRP A 52 -0.61 3.39 10.61
CA TRP A 52 -0.33 3.70 12.01
C TRP A 52 1.11 4.18 12.27
N SER A 53 2.06 3.76 11.43
CA SER A 53 3.47 4.10 11.61
C SER A 53 3.91 5.34 10.86
N MET A 54 3.29 5.67 9.73
CA MET A 54 3.75 6.70 8.80
C MET A 54 2.87 7.95 8.78
N LEU A 55 1.57 7.82 9.13
CA LEU A 55 0.67 8.97 9.15
C LEU A 55 0.80 9.76 10.47
N ASP A 56 0.90 11.08 10.35
CA ASP A 56 0.98 12.00 11.49
C ASP A 56 -0.33 12.81 11.57
N PRO A 57 -1.02 12.84 12.75
CA PRO A 57 -2.20 13.67 12.95
C PRO A 57 -1.99 15.17 12.70
N ALA A 58 -0.75 15.64 12.79
CA ALA A 58 -0.42 17.05 12.51
C ALA A 58 -0.34 17.35 11.00
N ARG A 59 -0.23 16.33 10.15
CA ARG A 59 -0.13 16.49 8.70
C ARG A 59 -1.49 16.31 8.03
N PRO A 60 -1.74 16.97 6.89
CA PRO A 60 -2.92 16.70 6.10
C PRO A 60 -2.79 15.33 5.41
N VAL A 61 -3.85 14.54 5.45
CA VAL A 61 -3.91 13.20 4.85
C VAL A 61 -5.05 13.12 3.84
N THR A 62 -4.82 12.52 2.68
CA THR A 62 -5.86 12.16 1.73
C THR A 62 -5.96 10.64 1.63
N VAL A 63 -7.17 10.10 1.79
CA VAL A 63 -7.45 8.69 1.51
C VAL A 63 -8.33 8.63 0.26
N ALA A 64 -7.82 7.99 -0.79
CA ALA A 64 -8.54 7.82 -2.06
C ALA A 64 -8.95 6.36 -2.26
N ALA A 65 -10.26 6.10 -2.35
CA ALA A 65 -10.80 4.76 -2.52
C ALA A 65 -12.10 4.80 -3.34
N TRP A 66 -12.34 3.75 -4.12
CA TRP A 66 -13.45 3.66 -5.06
C TRP A 66 -14.11 2.27 -5.12
N GLU A 67 -13.88 1.46 -4.08
CA GLU A 67 -14.55 0.16 -3.96
C GLU A 67 -14.45 -0.37 -2.51
N SER A 68 -14.96 -1.57 -2.25
CA SER A 68 -15.18 -2.08 -0.89
C SER A 68 -13.92 -2.21 -0.04
N PHE A 69 -12.80 -2.68 -0.61
CA PHE A 69 -11.55 -2.84 0.15
C PHE A 69 -10.95 -1.48 0.52
N GLY A 70 -10.83 -0.56 -0.44
CA GLY A 70 -10.35 0.79 -0.16
C GLY A 70 -11.20 1.55 0.84
N ASN A 71 -12.51 1.27 0.88
CA ASN A 71 -13.39 1.86 1.88
C ASN A 71 -13.07 1.41 3.31
N VAL A 72 -12.44 0.25 3.52
CA VAL A 72 -11.94 -0.16 4.85
C VAL A 72 -10.87 0.80 5.32
N TRP A 73 -9.93 1.16 4.46
CA TRP A 73 -8.86 2.12 4.77
C TRP A 73 -9.39 3.52 5.11
N ILE A 74 -10.47 3.95 4.44
CA ILE A 74 -11.20 5.18 4.82
C ILE A 74 -11.76 5.05 6.24
N GLN A 75 -12.41 3.92 6.57
CA GLN A 75 -12.96 3.72 7.91
C GLN A 75 -11.88 3.72 8.99
N ASP A 76 -10.71 3.14 8.70
CA ASP A 76 -9.58 3.15 9.63
C ASP A 76 -9.05 4.56 9.87
N ALA A 77 -8.88 5.35 8.82
CA ALA A 77 -8.46 6.74 8.93
C ALA A 77 -9.46 7.60 9.73
N VAL A 78 -10.76 7.40 9.50
CA VAL A 78 -11.83 8.17 10.16
C VAL A 78 -12.09 7.71 11.59
N LYS A 79 -12.25 6.40 11.80
CA LYS A 79 -12.77 5.87 13.07
C LYS A 79 -11.67 5.42 14.04
N GLN A 80 -10.58 4.85 13.51
CA GLN A 80 -9.51 4.29 14.34
C GLN A 80 -8.42 5.34 14.57
N LEU A 81 -7.81 5.85 13.52
CA LEU A 81 -6.78 6.89 13.59
C LEU A 81 -7.35 8.27 13.96
N LYS A 82 -8.62 8.53 13.60
CA LYS A 82 -9.32 9.80 13.88
C LYS A 82 -8.53 11.02 13.42
N LEU A 83 -8.02 10.94 12.19
CA LEU A 83 -7.15 11.98 11.63
C LEU A 83 -7.92 13.31 11.51
N PRO A 84 -7.46 14.40 12.14
CA PRO A 84 -8.20 15.65 12.19
C PRO A 84 -8.20 16.41 10.84
N ASN A 85 -7.15 16.23 10.03
CA ASN A 85 -6.97 16.90 8.74
C ASN A 85 -7.12 15.90 7.59
N LEU A 86 -8.21 15.14 7.57
CA LEU A 86 -8.47 14.11 6.60
C LEU A 86 -9.34 14.61 5.42
N GLN A 87 -8.83 14.41 4.22
CA GLN A 87 -9.60 14.50 2.97
C GLN A 87 -9.92 13.09 2.49
N VAL A 88 -11.17 12.84 2.13
CA VAL A 88 -11.61 11.57 1.57
C VAL A 88 -12.03 11.80 0.12
N LEU A 89 -11.44 11.04 -0.82
CA LEU A 89 -11.81 11.03 -2.22
C LEU A 89 -12.43 9.68 -2.56
N THR A 90 -13.66 9.71 -3.06
CA THR A 90 -14.40 8.51 -3.50
C THR A 90 -14.96 8.71 -4.89
N ALA A 91 -15.28 7.62 -5.57
CA ALA A 91 -16.01 7.60 -6.82
C ALA A 91 -17.07 6.51 -6.79
N ASP A 92 -17.98 6.53 -7.77
CA ASP A 92 -18.95 5.48 -7.95
C ASP A 92 -18.28 4.17 -8.37
N TYR A 93 -18.99 3.05 -8.17
CA TYR A 93 -18.45 1.73 -8.50
C TYR A 93 -18.09 1.63 -10.00
N GLY A 94 -16.82 1.27 -10.26
CA GLY A 94 -16.27 1.20 -11.61
C GLY A 94 -15.61 2.50 -12.11
N GLU A 95 -15.67 3.56 -11.31
CA GLU A 95 -14.99 4.83 -11.57
C GLU A 95 -13.86 5.06 -10.56
N ILE A 96 -12.99 6.02 -10.86
CA ILE A 96 -11.94 6.50 -9.94
C ILE A 96 -12.10 8.00 -9.72
N PRO A 97 -11.80 8.51 -8.52
CA PRO A 97 -11.85 9.94 -8.27
C PRO A 97 -10.74 10.68 -9.02
N ASP A 98 -10.90 11.98 -9.19
CA ASP A 98 -9.85 12.82 -9.77
C ASP A 98 -8.67 12.97 -8.80
N LEU A 99 -7.65 12.12 -8.98
CA LEU A 99 -6.44 12.08 -8.16
C LEU A 99 -5.57 13.33 -8.35
N THR A 100 -5.73 14.08 -9.46
CA THR A 100 -4.95 15.30 -9.70
C THR A 100 -5.31 16.42 -8.73
N THR A 101 -6.43 16.30 -8.03
CA THR A 101 -6.87 17.25 -7.01
C THR A 101 -6.16 17.08 -5.66
N ILE A 102 -5.35 16.04 -5.49
CA ILE A 102 -4.63 15.74 -4.24
C ILE A 102 -3.43 16.69 -4.08
N PRO A 103 -3.39 17.51 -3.01
CA PRO A 103 -2.24 18.39 -2.78
C PRO A 103 -0.95 17.58 -2.52
N GLN A 104 0.16 17.97 -3.14
CA GLN A 104 1.44 17.25 -3.03
C GLN A 104 2.04 17.23 -1.61
N ARG A 105 1.59 18.14 -0.73
CA ARG A 105 1.98 18.16 0.69
C ARG A 105 1.23 17.12 1.56
N ASN A 106 0.09 16.61 1.08
CA ASN A 106 -0.69 15.65 1.85
C ASN A 106 -0.01 14.27 1.83
N ASP A 107 -0.04 13.57 2.95
CA ASP A 107 0.18 12.14 2.94
C ASP A 107 -1.00 11.47 2.22
N VAL A 108 -0.73 10.44 1.43
CA VAL A 108 -1.78 9.84 0.59
C VAL A 108 -1.85 8.34 0.83
N VAL A 109 -3.05 7.85 1.13
CA VAL A 109 -3.36 6.41 1.17
C VAL A 109 -4.29 6.12 -0.01
N PHE A 110 -3.94 5.12 -0.82
CA PHE A 110 -4.77 4.76 -1.97
C PHE A 110 -4.64 3.28 -2.33
N THR A 111 -5.62 2.76 -3.06
CA THR A 111 -5.55 1.43 -3.67
C THR A 111 -5.09 1.56 -5.13
N TRP A 112 -4.25 0.64 -5.60
CA TRP A 112 -3.80 0.64 -7.00
C TRP A 112 -4.96 0.38 -7.95
N ASN A 113 -5.82 -0.53 -7.55
CA ASN A 113 -7.04 -0.85 -8.31
C ASN A 113 -8.17 -1.29 -7.37
N GLY A 114 -9.39 -1.16 -7.85
CA GLY A 114 -10.56 -1.78 -7.23
C GLY A 114 -10.66 -3.25 -7.60
N THR A 115 -10.43 -4.15 -6.65
CA THR A 115 -10.40 -5.61 -6.89
C THR A 115 -11.69 -6.12 -7.53
N THR A 116 -12.84 -5.60 -7.10
CA THR A 116 -14.15 -6.08 -7.57
C THR A 116 -14.66 -5.35 -8.80
N SER A 117 -14.24 -4.11 -9.01
CA SER A 117 -14.68 -3.28 -10.13
C SER A 117 -13.74 -3.35 -11.34
N GLY A 118 -12.47 -3.67 -11.12
CA GLY A 118 -11.42 -3.60 -12.14
C GLY A 118 -10.93 -2.17 -12.43
N ALA A 119 -11.55 -1.15 -11.84
CA ALA A 119 -11.10 0.23 -12.01
C ALA A 119 -9.73 0.43 -11.34
N LYS A 120 -8.74 0.88 -12.11
CA LYS A 120 -7.37 1.09 -11.64
C LYS A 120 -6.91 2.53 -11.90
N ILE A 121 -5.94 2.99 -11.12
CA ILE A 121 -5.31 4.28 -11.43
C ILE A 121 -4.74 4.26 -12.86
N PRO A 122 -4.89 5.33 -13.64
CA PRO A 122 -4.40 5.36 -15.03
C PRO A 122 -2.87 5.34 -15.09
N ASN A 123 -2.23 6.07 -14.18
CA ASN A 123 -0.78 6.22 -14.03
C ASN A 123 -0.48 6.87 -12.68
N THR A 124 0.79 7.19 -12.43
CA THR A 124 1.26 7.91 -11.24
C THR A 124 1.64 9.37 -11.52
N ASP A 125 1.24 9.95 -12.66
CA ASP A 125 1.63 11.31 -13.06
C ASP A 125 1.09 12.38 -12.12
N TRP A 126 0.02 12.09 -11.38
CA TRP A 126 -0.52 12.95 -10.33
C TRP A 126 0.36 13.02 -9.07
N LEU A 127 1.33 12.13 -8.91
CA LEU A 127 2.35 12.19 -7.86
C LEU A 127 3.59 12.90 -8.42
N GLU A 128 3.88 14.09 -7.92
CA GLU A 128 5.08 14.84 -8.33
C GLU A 128 6.35 14.23 -7.75
N PRO A 129 7.45 14.20 -8.49
CA PRO A 129 8.75 13.79 -7.95
C PRO A 129 9.17 14.69 -6.79
N GLY A 130 9.58 14.10 -5.67
CA GLY A 130 10.02 14.83 -4.48
C GLY A 130 8.90 15.55 -3.75
N ARG A 131 7.67 15.09 -3.89
CA ARG A 131 6.52 15.59 -3.11
C ARG A 131 6.82 15.53 -1.61
N GLU A 132 6.18 16.40 -0.86
CA GLU A 132 6.40 16.52 0.58
C GLU A 132 5.70 15.41 1.40
N GLY A 133 4.50 15.01 0.98
CA GLY A 133 3.72 13.98 1.66
C GLY A 133 4.16 12.56 1.26
N VAL A 134 4.00 11.60 2.16
CA VAL A 134 4.27 10.18 1.87
C VAL A 134 3.12 9.50 1.14
N THR A 135 3.44 8.47 0.38
CA THR A 135 2.46 7.60 -0.30
C THR A 135 2.40 6.24 0.37
N ILE A 136 1.19 5.79 0.69
CA ILE A 136 0.90 4.43 1.15
C ILE A 136 -0.08 3.82 0.16
N ASN A 137 0.36 2.74 -0.51
CA ASN A 137 -0.37 2.12 -1.61
C ASN A 137 -0.67 0.65 -1.29
N ASP A 138 -1.96 0.29 -1.35
CA ASP A 138 -2.39 -1.12 -1.37
C ASP A 138 -2.41 -1.61 -2.82
N ALA A 139 -1.51 -2.53 -3.15
CA ALA A 139 -1.37 -3.11 -4.48
C ALA A 139 -1.65 -4.62 -4.51
N THR A 140 -2.35 -5.15 -3.52
CA THR A 140 -2.57 -6.60 -3.33
C THR A 140 -3.03 -7.31 -4.58
N SER A 141 -4.03 -6.80 -5.28
CA SER A 141 -4.56 -7.44 -6.49
C SER A 141 -3.91 -6.95 -7.79
N ALA A 142 -2.89 -6.10 -7.70
CA ALA A 142 -2.23 -5.50 -8.86
C ALA A 142 -0.78 -5.91 -9.04
N ILE A 143 -0.02 -6.00 -7.96
CA ILE A 143 1.44 -5.96 -7.99
C ILE A 143 2.09 -7.10 -8.81
N PHE A 144 1.48 -8.29 -8.86
CA PHE A 144 1.98 -9.41 -9.67
C PHE A 144 1.48 -9.40 -11.12
N ALA A 145 0.64 -8.42 -11.49
CA ALA A 145 0.04 -8.32 -12.81
C ALA A 145 0.31 -6.97 -13.50
N MET A 146 0.83 -5.99 -12.78
CA MET A 146 1.03 -4.63 -13.26
C MET A 146 2.38 -4.09 -12.82
N GLU A 147 2.97 -3.24 -13.63
CA GLU A 147 4.20 -2.53 -13.28
C GLU A 147 3.92 -1.45 -12.24
N MET A 148 4.86 -1.28 -11.29
CA MET A 148 4.85 -0.25 -10.26
C MET A 148 5.89 0.82 -10.56
N ASP A 149 5.49 2.08 -10.45
CA ASP A 149 6.42 3.21 -10.52
C ASP A 149 7.06 3.44 -9.14
N TRP A 150 8.02 2.58 -8.80
CA TRP A 150 8.66 2.58 -7.48
C TRP A 150 9.22 3.95 -7.07
N ALA A 151 9.70 4.74 -8.03
CA ALA A 151 10.28 6.05 -7.75
C ALA A 151 9.31 7.06 -7.10
N LYS A 152 8.01 6.78 -7.15
CA LYS A 152 6.94 7.63 -6.61
C LYS A 152 6.19 7.01 -5.44
N LEU A 153 6.61 5.83 -4.96
CA LEU A 153 5.91 5.06 -3.93
C LEU A 153 6.80 4.92 -2.70
N ASP A 154 6.37 5.43 -1.53
CA ASP A 154 7.13 5.32 -0.28
C ASP A 154 6.85 4.00 0.45
N ALA A 155 5.60 3.58 0.49
CA ALA A 155 5.19 2.30 1.05
C ALA A 155 4.15 1.62 0.15
N THR A 156 4.40 0.36 -0.18
CA THR A 156 3.47 -0.48 -0.94
C THR A 156 3.19 -1.75 -0.18
N THR A 157 1.93 -2.06 0.04
CA THR A 157 1.49 -3.27 0.72
C THR A 157 0.85 -4.25 -0.26
N TYR A 158 1.05 -5.53 0.01
CA TYR A 158 0.49 -6.61 -0.82
C TYR A 158 0.51 -7.94 -0.09
N SER A 159 -0.30 -8.87 -0.57
CA SER A 159 -0.24 -10.28 -0.18
C SER A 159 -0.15 -11.17 -1.40
N TRP A 160 0.31 -12.41 -1.20
CA TRP A 160 0.42 -13.45 -2.24
C TRP A 160 -0.25 -14.77 -1.81
#